data_50ae32ec5240839559403825cb37c1c6
#
_entry.id   50ae32ec5240839559403825cb37c1c6
#
_cell.length_a   1.000
_cell.length_b   1.000
_cell.length_c   1.000
_cell.angle_alpha   90.00
_cell.angle_beta   90.00
_cell.angle_gamma   90.00
#
_symmetry.space_group_name_H-M   'P 1'
#
loop_
_entity.id
_entity.type
_entity.pdbx_description
1 polymer ?
#
loop_
_entity_poly.entity_id
_entity_poly.type
_entity_poly.pdbx_seq_one_letter_code
_entity_poly.pdbx_strand_id
1 'polypeptide(L)'
;MLPAGQTQVVVDVPSGRLHATVTYQNDRVASVCFTNVPSFVSTTDLTVPTSQGPLTAHIAFGGAYYASVDTTDLTLSPEAAHLDALISLGREIKTHLNTHPAVDHPQDQRLSGLYGT
;
A
#
# COMPACT_ATOMS: atom_id res chain seq x y z
N MET A 1 7.49 27.90 -14.29
CA MET A 1 8.88 28.03 -13.78
C MET A 1 8.88 27.58 -12.33
N LEU A 2 9.78 26.68 -11.94
CA LEU A 2 9.92 26.25 -10.55
C LEU A 2 10.58 27.35 -9.71
N PRO A 3 10.24 27.47 -8.42
CA PRO A 3 10.97 28.35 -7.50
C PRO A 3 12.46 28.01 -7.44
N ALA A 4 13.29 29.01 -7.11
CA ALA A 4 14.73 28.79 -6.93
C ALA A 4 14.96 27.70 -5.86
N GLY A 5 15.91 26.79 -6.12
CA GLY A 5 16.18 25.65 -5.23
C GLY A 5 15.26 24.45 -5.42
N GLN A 6 14.46 24.40 -6.49
CA GLN A 6 13.64 23.24 -6.84
C GLN A 6 14.00 22.67 -8.22
N THR A 7 13.93 21.34 -8.33
CA THR A 7 14.13 20.60 -9.57
C THR A 7 13.04 19.56 -9.74
N GLN A 8 12.54 19.37 -10.96
CA GLN A 8 11.67 18.25 -11.28
C GLN A 8 12.47 17.02 -11.73
N VAL A 9 12.05 15.87 -11.23
CA VAL A 9 12.59 14.56 -11.61
C VAL A 9 11.43 13.69 -12.06
N VAL A 10 11.58 13.04 -13.21
CA VAL A 10 10.63 12.05 -13.71
C VAL A 10 11.17 10.66 -13.35
N VAL A 11 10.33 9.84 -12.72
CA VAL A 11 10.69 8.50 -12.29
C VAL A 11 9.68 7.51 -12.86
N ASP A 12 10.16 6.53 -13.61
CA ASP A 12 9.35 5.40 -14.06
C ASP A 12 9.42 4.29 -13.01
N VAL A 13 8.25 3.92 -12.48
CA VAL A 13 8.07 2.83 -11.51
C VAL A 13 7.10 1.79 -12.09
N PRO A 14 7.03 0.57 -11.54
CA PRO A 14 6.15 -0.47 -12.07
C PRO A 14 4.69 -0.02 -12.27
N SER A 15 4.18 0.81 -11.36
CA SER A 15 2.81 1.32 -11.41
C SER A 15 2.59 2.50 -12.36
N GLY A 16 3.65 3.08 -12.96
CA GLY A 16 3.53 4.19 -13.91
C GLY A 16 4.64 5.24 -13.79
N ARG A 17 4.41 6.38 -14.41
CA ARG A 17 5.36 7.51 -14.39
C ARG A 17 4.98 8.51 -13.31
N LEU A 18 5.94 8.85 -12.47
CA LEU A 18 5.81 9.83 -11.40
C LEU A 18 6.59 11.10 -11.72
N HIS A 19 6.04 12.24 -11.32
CA HIS A 19 6.70 13.53 -11.38
C HIS A 19 6.98 14.00 -9.95
N ALA A 20 8.25 14.04 -9.59
CA ALA A 20 8.70 14.47 -8.27
C ALA A 20 9.32 15.87 -8.33
N THR A 21 9.00 16.68 -7.34
CA THR A 21 9.65 17.96 -7.10
C THR A 21 10.64 17.80 -5.95
N VAL A 22 11.91 18.00 -6.24
CA VAL A 22 12.99 17.97 -5.26
C VAL A 22 13.31 19.39 -4.82
N THR A 23 13.25 19.64 -3.52
CA THR A 23 13.60 20.95 -2.93
C THR A 23 14.97 20.85 -2.26
N TYR A 24 15.83 21.83 -2.54
CA TYR A 24 17.17 21.92 -1.99
C TYR A 24 17.27 23.09 -1.01
N GLN A 25 18.02 22.88 0.07
CA GLN A 25 18.47 23.91 1.00
C GLN A 25 19.96 23.70 1.28
N ASN A 26 20.77 24.73 1.11
CA ASN A 26 22.24 24.67 1.32
C ASN A 26 22.89 23.49 0.57
N ASP A 27 22.56 23.35 -0.72
CA ASP A 27 23.04 22.30 -1.62
C ASP A 27 22.73 20.85 -1.16
N ARG A 28 21.75 20.69 -0.28
CA ARG A 28 21.26 19.39 0.18
C ARG A 28 19.78 19.23 -0.14
N VAL A 29 19.36 18.00 -0.43
CA VAL A 29 17.94 17.68 -0.56
C VAL A 29 17.26 17.89 0.79
N ALA A 30 16.32 18.83 0.84
CA ALA A 30 15.51 19.13 2.00
C ALA A 30 14.20 18.33 2.00
N SER A 31 13.58 18.19 0.82
CA SER A 31 12.34 17.41 0.68
C SER A 31 12.17 16.92 -0.75
N VAL A 32 11.39 15.86 -0.89
CA VAL A 32 10.88 15.34 -2.17
C VAL A 32 9.37 15.22 -2.05
N CYS A 33 8.66 15.83 -3.00
CA CYS A 33 7.21 15.74 -3.10
C CYS A 33 6.85 15.17 -4.47
N PHE A 34 5.94 14.20 -4.53
CA PHE A 34 5.45 13.65 -5.79
C PHE A 34 3.95 13.40 -5.74
N THR A 35 3.32 13.44 -6.91
CA THR A 35 1.96 12.94 -7.09
C THR A 35 2.05 11.49 -7.51
N ASN A 36 1.46 10.61 -6.70
CA ASN A 36 1.44 9.18 -7.00
C ASN A 36 0.46 8.88 -8.13
N VAL A 37 0.52 7.65 -8.66
CA VAL A 37 -0.47 7.12 -9.59
C VAL A 37 -1.88 7.19 -8.99
N PRO A 38 -2.95 7.24 -9.79
CA PRO A 38 -4.32 7.22 -9.28
C PRO A 38 -4.57 6.05 -8.33
N SER A 39 -5.28 6.32 -7.25
CA SER A 39 -5.68 5.32 -6.27
C SER A 39 -7.18 5.03 -6.38
N PHE A 40 -7.58 3.81 -6.02
CA PHE A 40 -8.98 3.42 -5.98
C PHE A 40 -9.22 2.34 -4.92
N VAL A 41 -10.45 2.28 -4.43
CA VAL A 41 -10.93 1.19 -3.57
C VAL A 41 -11.42 0.06 -4.46
N SER A 42 -10.85 -1.14 -4.29
CA SER A 42 -11.25 -2.32 -5.06
C SER A 42 -12.48 -2.99 -4.43
N THR A 43 -12.45 -3.21 -3.13
CA THR A 43 -13.59 -3.78 -2.40
C THR A 43 -13.55 -3.38 -0.93
N THR A 44 -14.72 -3.36 -0.30
CA THR A 44 -14.89 -3.16 1.14
C THR A 44 -15.57 -4.38 1.75
N ASP A 45 -15.45 -4.52 3.06
CA ASP A 45 -16.20 -5.47 3.88
C ASP A 45 -16.02 -6.94 3.45
N LEU A 46 -14.82 -7.28 2.95
CA LEU A 46 -14.48 -8.64 2.57
C LEU A 46 -14.16 -9.46 3.82
N THR A 47 -14.89 -10.54 4.02
CA THR A 47 -14.60 -11.48 5.14
C THR A 47 -13.43 -12.39 4.78
N VAL A 48 -12.39 -12.37 5.61
CA VAL A 48 -11.19 -13.20 5.48
C VAL A 48 -11.13 -14.17 6.66
N PRO A 49 -11.17 -15.48 6.43
CA PRO A 49 -10.96 -16.46 7.49
C PRO A 49 -9.50 -16.44 7.95
N THR A 50 -9.28 -16.39 9.25
CA THR A 50 -7.94 -16.43 9.85
C THR A 50 -7.89 -17.32 11.07
N SER A 51 -6.68 -17.62 11.56
CA SER A 51 -6.46 -18.36 12.80
C SER A 51 -7.05 -17.67 14.04
N GLN A 52 -7.32 -16.37 13.95
CA GLN A 52 -7.99 -15.60 15.01
C GLN A 52 -9.50 -15.43 14.79
N GLY A 53 -10.08 -16.16 13.85
CA GLY A 53 -11.46 -16.02 13.43
C GLY A 53 -11.61 -15.17 12.16
N PRO A 54 -12.84 -14.96 11.69
CA PRO A 54 -13.09 -14.17 10.49
C PRO A 54 -12.82 -12.69 10.78
N LEU A 55 -12.05 -12.04 9.90
CA LEU A 55 -11.74 -10.61 9.94
C LEU A 55 -12.35 -9.91 8.75
N THR A 56 -12.68 -8.63 8.92
CA THR A 56 -13.13 -7.77 7.83
C THR A 56 -11.94 -7.03 7.22
N ALA A 57 -11.74 -7.20 5.91
CA ALA A 57 -10.70 -6.54 5.16
C ALA A 57 -11.27 -5.59 4.09
N HIS A 58 -10.56 -4.50 3.86
CA HIS A 58 -10.83 -3.55 2.77
C HIS A 58 -9.62 -3.54 1.86
N ILE A 59 -9.81 -3.64 0.54
CA ILE A 59 -8.74 -3.69 -0.45
C ILE A 59 -8.73 -2.41 -1.28
N ALA A 60 -7.58 -1.75 -1.33
CA ALA A 60 -7.35 -0.56 -2.13
C ALA A 60 -6.03 -0.66 -2.90
N PHE A 61 -5.98 0.08 -4.02
CA PHE A 61 -4.81 0.23 -4.87
C PHE A 61 -4.31 1.68 -4.83
N GLY A 62 -2.99 1.83 -4.67
CA GLY A 62 -2.30 3.12 -4.74
C GLY A 62 -0.90 2.96 -5.34
N GLY A 63 -0.79 2.17 -6.44
CA GLY A 63 0.46 1.72 -7.02
C GLY A 63 0.80 0.26 -6.70
N ALA A 64 0.19 -0.27 -5.66
CA ALA A 64 0.14 -1.68 -5.28
C ALA A 64 -1.15 -1.92 -4.49
N TYR A 65 -1.60 -3.16 -4.41
CA TYR A 65 -2.75 -3.53 -3.59
C TYR A 65 -2.35 -3.76 -2.14
N TYR A 66 -3.13 -3.18 -1.24
CA TYR A 66 -3.07 -3.41 0.20
C TYR A 66 -4.42 -3.85 0.74
N ALA A 67 -4.39 -4.77 1.70
CA ALA A 67 -5.53 -5.10 2.52
C ALA A 67 -5.40 -4.38 3.88
N SER A 68 -6.42 -3.62 4.25
CA SER A 68 -6.50 -2.98 5.56
C SER A 68 -7.50 -3.72 6.43
N VAL A 69 -7.09 -4.03 7.65
CA VAL A 69 -7.92 -4.70 8.67
C VAL A 69 -7.95 -3.82 9.91
N ASP A 70 -9.14 -3.64 10.50
CA ASP A 70 -9.27 -2.92 11.75
C ASP A 70 -8.74 -3.77 12.91
N THR A 71 -7.82 -3.21 13.68
CA THR A 71 -7.24 -3.90 14.83
C THR A 71 -8.17 -3.97 16.04
N THR A 72 -9.28 -3.23 16.02
CA THR A 72 -10.29 -3.29 17.12
C THR A 72 -10.94 -4.67 17.23
N ASP A 73 -11.00 -5.42 16.12
CA ASP A 73 -11.52 -6.78 16.09
C ASP A 73 -10.44 -7.84 16.46
N LEU A 74 -9.22 -7.40 16.73
CA LEU A 74 -8.09 -8.26 17.07
C LEU A 74 -7.79 -8.20 18.58
N THR A 75 -7.25 -9.29 19.09
CA THR A 75 -6.60 -9.29 20.41
C THR A 75 -5.18 -8.72 20.39
N LEU A 76 -4.73 -8.30 19.18
CA LEU A 76 -3.40 -7.73 18.92
C LEU A 76 -3.50 -6.22 18.72
N SER A 77 -2.60 -5.47 19.33
CA SER A 77 -2.39 -4.05 19.08
C SER A 77 -1.17 -3.84 18.16
N PRO A 78 -1.11 -2.75 17.36
CA PRO A 78 0.05 -2.44 16.52
C PRO A 78 1.23 -1.91 17.33
N GLU A 79 1.73 -2.74 18.24
CA GLU A 79 2.83 -2.47 19.14
C GLU A 79 3.99 -3.45 18.91
N ALA A 80 5.20 -3.04 19.27
CA ALA A 80 6.40 -3.87 19.09
C ALA A 80 6.29 -5.24 19.79
N ALA A 81 5.59 -5.31 20.92
CA ALA A 81 5.35 -6.56 21.64
C ALA A 81 4.54 -7.60 20.84
N HIS A 82 3.73 -7.16 19.88
CA HIS A 82 2.90 -8.03 19.06
C HIS A 82 3.45 -8.23 17.62
N LEU A 83 4.67 -7.76 17.32
CA LEU A 83 5.22 -7.72 15.97
C LEU A 83 5.19 -9.08 15.28
N ASP A 84 5.67 -10.14 15.93
CA ASP A 84 5.74 -11.47 15.32
C ASP A 84 4.33 -12.04 15.03
N ALA A 85 3.39 -11.80 15.94
CA ALA A 85 2.00 -12.22 15.77
C ALA A 85 1.30 -11.44 14.63
N LEU A 86 1.56 -10.12 14.53
CA LEU A 86 1.05 -9.27 13.45
C LEU A 86 1.63 -9.69 12.10
N ILE A 87 2.93 -10.00 12.02
CA ILE A 87 3.57 -10.51 10.80
C ILE A 87 2.94 -11.84 10.38
N SER A 88 2.72 -12.75 11.32
CA SER A 88 2.12 -14.06 11.04
C SER A 88 0.69 -13.92 10.51
N LEU A 89 -0.12 -13.09 11.16
CA LEU A 89 -1.49 -12.82 10.75
C LEU A 89 -1.54 -12.13 9.38
N GLY A 90 -0.69 -11.12 9.15
CA GLY A 90 -0.60 -10.43 7.86
C GLY A 90 -0.21 -11.36 6.72
N ARG A 91 0.70 -12.30 6.95
CA ARG A 91 1.05 -13.34 5.96
C ARG A 91 -0.11 -14.29 5.67
N GLU A 92 -0.88 -14.66 6.68
CA GLU A 92 -2.07 -15.51 6.54
C GLU A 92 -3.11 -14.80 5.66
N ILE A 93 -3.45 -13.56 5.96
CA ILE A 93 -4.37 -12.72 5.20
C ILE A 93 -3.87 -12.55 3.76
N LYS A 94 -2.59 -12.20 3.58
CA LYS A 94 -1.98 -12.06 2.27
C LYS A 94 -2.07 -13.34 1.44
N THR A 95 -1.77 -14.48 2.03
CA THR A 95 -1.84 -15.77 1.33
C THR A 95 -3.26 -16.09 0.87
N HIS A 96 -4.25 -15.80 1.71
CA HIS A 96 -5.66 -16.01 1.39
C HIS A 96 -6.15 -15.10 0.26
N LEU A 97 -5.75 -13.82 0.30
CA LEU A 97 -6.24 -12.79 -0.62
C LEU A 97 -5.44 -12.68 -1.93
N ASN A 98 -4.23 -13.24 -2.00
CA ASN A 98 -3.33 -13.01 -3.14
C ASN A 98 -3.87 -13.52 -4.49
N THR A 99 -4.81 -14.44 -4.47
CA THR A 99 -5.50 -14.97 -5.67
C THR A 99 -6.96 -14.52 -5.75
N HIS A 100 -7.38 -13.61 -4.89
CA HIS A 100 -8.75 -13.12 -4.88
C HIS A 100 -8.96 -12.11 -6.03
N PRO A 101 -10.10 -12.14 -6.76
CA PRO A 101 -10.36 -11.22 -7.88
C PRO A 101 -10.27 -9.73 -7.50
N ALA A 102 -10.46 -9.38 -6.24
CA ALA A 102 -10.34 -8.00 -5.76
C ALA A 102 -8.90 -7.42 -5.86
N VAL A 103 -7.89 -8.26 -6.07
CA VAL A 103 -6.50 -7.84 -6.30
C VAL A 103 -6.06 -8.00 -7.76
N ASP A 104 -7.01 -8.22 -8.68
CA ASP A 104 -6.75 -8.23 -10.12
C ASP A 104 -6.77 -6.80 -10.66
N HIS A 105 -5.64 -6.35 -11.22
CA HIS A 105 -5.55 -5.01 -11.76
C HIS A 105 -6.26 -4.93 -13.12
N PRO A 106 -7.21 -3.98 -13.31
CA PRO A 106 -8.10 -3.97 -14.47
C PRO A 106 -7.40 -3.69 -15.80
N GLN A 107 -6.21 -3.11 -15.79
CA GLN A 107 -5.50 -2.68 -16.99
C GLN A 107 -4.12 -3.34 -17.15
N ASP A 108 -3.49 -3.80 -16.08
CA ASP A 108 -2.14 -4.37 -16.14
C ASP A 108 -2.01 -5.52 -15.13
N GLN A 109 -2.04 -6.74 -15.62
CA GLN A 109 -1.95 -7.94 -14.78
C GLN A 109 -0.64 -8.04 -13.99
N ARG A 110 0.42 -7.34 -14.41
CA ARG A 110 1.70 -7.29 -13.67
C ARG A 110 1.57 -6.55 -12.33
N LEU A 111 0.51 -5.74 -12.18
CA LEU A 111 0.20 -5.00 -10.96
C LEU A 111 -0.80 -5.75 -10.06
N SER A 112 -1.27 -6.93 -10.50
CA SER A 112 -2.17 -7.78 -9.71
C SER A 112 -1.43 -8.45 -8.55
N GLY A 113 -2.21 -8.87 -7.56
CA GLY A 113 -1.72 -9.51 -6.34
C GLY A 113 -1.57 -8.54 -5.17
N LEU A 114 -1.73 -9.07 -3.97
CA LEU A 114 -1.64 -8.29 -2.74
C LEU A 114 -0.19 -8.03 -2.37
N TYR A 115 0.20 -6.76 -2.24
CA TYR A 115 1.54 -6.38 -1.83
C TYR A 115 1.73 -6.52 -0.31
N GLY A 116 0.75 -6.07 0.46
CA GLY A 116 0.82 -6.09 1.92
C GLY A 116 -0.54 -6.01 2.62
N THR A 117 -0.48 -6.24 3.89
CA THR A 117 -1.59 -6.15 4.83
C THR A 117 -1.16 -5.32 6.02
#